data_3f836ca66ba8848c997146fa87fb5d79
#
_entry.id   3f836ca66ba8848c997146fa87fb5d79
#
_cell.length_a   1.000
_cell.length_b   1.000
_cell.length_c   1.000
_cell.angle_alpha   90.00
_cell.angle_beta   90.00
_cell.angle_gamma   90.00
#
_symmetry.space_group_name_H-M   'P 1'
#
loop_
_entity.id
_entity.type
_entity.pdbx_description
1 polymer ?
#
loop_
_entity_poly.entity_id
_entity_poly.type
_entity_poly.pdbx_seq_one_letter_code
_entity_poly.pdbx_strand_id
1 'polypeptide(L)'
;AVVVYFADSISKKKRKMETWRYGIVPYLAVLGLIAILMMLEPHLSGTILIVGTGIVMMIVGGIQRWLVAAGLGGVGIVAVLYVQLVEKGIIQYGKGRIDTWRDPFNEAWFHGDGWQISQSLIAIGSGGLLGVGLGKSRQKFLYLPEEHNDCIFAVVCEELGLIGACVVMLLFALLILRGFWIALHAKDRFGTLMVVGIMTLISLQTFLNIAVVTGLIPATGISLPFFSYGGTALA
;
A
#
# COMPACT_ATOMS: atom_id res chain seq x y z
N ALA A 1 -11.80 9.94 -6.33
CA ALA A 1 -12.83 9.70 -7.35
C ALA A 1 -13.41 8.28 -7.24
N VAL A 2 -12.61 7.18 -7.26
CA VAL A 2 -13.11 5.79 -7.23
C VAL A 2 -13.94 5.49 -5.98
N VAL A 3 -13.46 5.89 -4.80
CA VAL A 3 -14.16 5.68 -3.51
C VAL A 3 -15.55 6.32 -3.54
N VAL A 4 -15.65 7.57 -4.00
CA VAL A 4 -16.93 8.30 -4.07
C VAL A 4 -17.90 7.62 -5.04
N TYR A 5 -17.42 7.26 -6.23
CA TYR A 5 -18.22 6.57 -7.23
C TYR A 5 -18.72 5.21 -6.73
N PHE A 6 -17.85 4.42 -6.10
CA PHE A 6 -18.24 3.11 -5.54
C PHE A 6 -19.22 3.28 -4.38
N ALA A 7 -18.98 4.23 -3.47
CA ALA A 7 -19.88 4.48 -2.35
C ALA A 7 -21.29 4.86 -2.84
N ASP A 8 -21.41 5.76 -3.81
CA ASP A 8 -22.68 6.18 -4.39
C ASP A 8 -23.37 5.02 -5.13
N SER A 9 -22.65 4.37 -6.05
CA SER A 9 -23.21 3.31 -6.88
C SER A 9 -23.64 2.06 -6.08
N ILE A 10 -22.81 1.63 -5.11
CA ILE A 10 -23.08 0.46 -4.25
C ILE A 10 -24.23 0.76 -3.29
N SER A 11 -24.28 1.97 -2.70
CA SER A 11 -25.35 2.34 -1.76
C SER A 11 -26.74 2.31 -2.41
N LYS A 12 -26.84 2.68 -3.69
CA LYS A 12 -28.08 2.68 -4.47
C LYS A 12 -28.54 1.27 -4.89
N LYS A 13 -27.61 0.33 -5.10
CA LYS A 13 -27.91 -0.99 -5.67
C LYS A 13 -28.40 -2.04 -4.67
N LYS A 14 -28.17 -1.84 -3.36
CA LYS A 14 -28.63 -2.74 -2.26
C LYS A 14 -28.52 -4.24 -2.63
N ARG A 15 -29.65 -5.00 -2.67
CA ARG A 15 -29.71 -6.44 -3.00
C ARG A 15 -29.17 -6.82 -4.38
N LYS A 16 -29.13 -5.88 -5.33
CA LYS A 16 -28.56 -6.15 -6.67
C LYS A 16 -27.05 -6.39 -6.66
N MET A 17 -26.36 -6.06 -5.56
CA MET A 17 -24.94 -6.34 -5.38
C MET A 17 -24.61 -7.83 -5.32
N GLU A 18 -25.56 -8.68 -4.92
CA GLU A 18 -25.40 -10.15 -4.92
C GLU A 18 -25.44 -10.75 -6.32
N THR A 19 -25.90 -9.99 -7.33
CA THR A 19 -26.06 -10.48 -8.70
C THR A 19 -24.78 -10.22 -9.50
N TRP A 20 -24.26 -11.24 -10.19
CA TRP A 20 -23.07 -11.15 -11.03
C TRP A 20 -23.12 -9.98 -12.02
N ARG A 21 -24.21 -9.86 -12.78
CA ARG A 21 -24.36 -8.88 -13.86
C ARG A 21 -24.42 -7.42 -13.40
N TYR A 22 -25.04 -7.15 -12.26
CA TYR A 22 -25.26 -5.77 -11.77
C TYR A 22 -24.37 -5.37 -10.60
N GLY A 23 -23.92 -6.36 -9.83
CA GLY A 23 -23.12 -6.12 -8.61
C GLY A 23 -21.62 -6.28 -8.81
N ILE A 24 -21.18 -7.12 -9.76
CA ILE A 24 -19.75 -7.44 -9.89
C ILE A 24 -19.16 -6.90 -11.17
N VAL A 25 -19.73 -7.27 -12.31
CA VAL A 25 -19.20 -6.95 -13.64
C VAL A 25 -18.91 -5.45 -13.83
N PRO A 26 -19.81 -4.51 -13.50
CA PRO A 26 -19.53 -3.09 -13.73
C PRO A 26 -18.38 -2.54 -12.88
N TYR A 27 -18.22 -3.05 -11.64
CA TYR A 27 -17.12 -2.61 -10.76
C TYR A 27 -15.77 -3.22 -11.18
N LEU A 28 -15.77 -4.51 -11.55
CA LEU A 28 -14.58 -5.15 -12.10
C LEU A 28 -14.17 -4.54 -13.44
N ALA A 29 -15.12 -4.13 -14.28
CA ALA A 29 -14.82 -3.42 -15.53
C ALA A 29 -14.15 -2.07 -15.27
N VAL A 30 -14.64 -1.29 -14.29
CA VAL A 30 -14.03 -0.01 -13.90
C VAL A 30 -12.64 -0.22 -13.30
N LEU A 31 -12.50 -1.17 -12.35
CA LEU A 31 -11.20 -1.48 -11.75
C LEU A 31 -10.22 -2.04 -12.78
N GLY A 32 -10.69 -2.91 -13.66
CA GLY A 32 -9.87 -3.47 -14.74
C GLY A 32 -9.39 -2.41 -15.73
N LEU A 33 -10.26 -1.49 -16.13
CA LEU A 33 -9.89 -0.36 -16.99
C LEU A 33 -8.83 0.52 -16.32
N ILE A 34 -9.04 0.87 -15.04
CA ILE A 34 -8.06 1.67 -14.28
C ILE A 34 -6.75 0.91 -14.14
N ALA A 35 -6.80 -0.38 -13.82
CA ALA A 35 -5.61 -1.22 -13.69
C ALA A 35 -4.81 -1.27 -15.01
N ILE A 36 -5.48 -1.44 -16.16
CA ILE A 36 -4.83 -1.44 -17.46
C ILE A 36 -4.16 -0.08 -17.73
N LEU A 37 -4.86 1.04 -17.50
CA LEU A 37 -4.31 2.37 -17.70
C LEU A 37 -3.09 2.64 -16.80
N MET A 38 -3.16 2.24 -15.53
CA MET A 38 -2.07 2.40 -14.58
C MET A 38 -0.86 1.49 -14.89
N MET A 39 -1.10 0.32 -15.49
CA MET A 39 -0.02 -0.56 -15.93
C MET A 39 0.70 -0.03 -17.18
N LEU A 40 0.04 0.75 -18.03
CA LEU A 40 0.69 1.44 -19.15
C LEU A 40 1.68 2.52 -18.68
N GLU A 41 1.49 3.07 -17.49
CA GLU A 41 2.38 4.06 -16.85
C GLU A 41 3.36 3.43 -15.84
N PRO A 42 3.73 2.19 -15.88
CA PRO A 42 4.31 1.26 -14.90
C PRO A 42 4.10 1.61 -13.40
N HIS A 43 2.92 2.04 -13.04
CA HIS A 43 2.52 2.41 -11.66
C HIS A 43 1.85 1.25 -10.92
N LEU A 44 2.60 0.19 -10.60
CA LEU A 44 2.08 -1.00 -9.87
C LEU A 44 1.48 -0.66 -8.51
N SER A 45 2.12 0.23 -7.77
CA SER A 45 1.71 0.60 -6.41
C SER A 45 0.33 1.27 -6.37
N GLY A 46 0.09 2.23 -7.26
CA GLY A 46 -1.21 2.88 -7.39
C GLY A 46 -2.31 1.89 -7.79
N THR A 47 -1.98 0.93 -8.67
CA THR A 47 -2.91 -0.14 -9.07
C THR A 47 -3.33 -0.98 -7.87
N ILE A 48 -2.38 -1.44 -7.04
CA ILE A 48 -2.66 -2.25 -5.85
C ILE A 48 -3.55 -1.49 -4.87
N LEU A 49 -3.29 -0.20 -4.65
CA LEU A 49 -4.09 0.64 -3.76
C LEU A 49 -5.52 0.81 -4.25
N ILE A 50 -5.72 1.16 -5.53
CA ILE A 50 -7.04 1.42 -6.09
C ILE A 50 -7.86 0.12 -6.19
N VAL A 51 -7.26 -0.94 -6.72
CA VAL A 51 -7.93 -2.24 -6.86
C VAL A 51 -8.23 -2.84 -5.48
N GLY A 52 -7.27 -2.81 -4.56
CA GLY A 52 -7.46 -3.29 -3.18
C GLY A 52 -8.59 -2.55 -2.46
N THR A 53 -8.60 -1.20 -2.54
CA THR A 53 -9.68 -0.39 -1.97
C THR A 53 -11.03 -0.72 -2.60
N GLY A 54 -11.10 -0.83 -3.92
CA GLY A 54 -12.32 -1.17 -4.64
C GLY A 54 -12.86 -2.55 -4.25
N ILE A 55 -12.01 -3.55 -4.12
CA ILE A 55 -12.37 -4.90 -3.67
C ILE A 55 -12.96 -4.87 -2.26
N VAL A 56 -12.31 -4.19 -1.30
CA VAL A 56 -12.81 -4.07 0.08
C VAL A 56 -14.17 -3.38 0.10
N MET A 57 -14.36 -2.32 -0.68
CA MET A 57 -15.67 -1.64 -0.79
C MET A 57 -16.74 -2.55 -1.35
N MET A 58 -16.43 -3.40 -2.34
CA MET A 58 -17.35 -4.39 -2.88
C MET A 58 -17.72 -5.46 -1.84
N ILE A 59 -16.75 -5.91 -1.04
CA ILE A 59 -16.97 -6.89 0.05
C ILE A 59 -17.95 -6.32 1.08
N VAL A 60 -17.69 -5.10 1.57
CA VAL A 60 -18.57 -4.42 2.53
C VAL A 60 -19.91 -4.08 1.88
N GLY A 61 -19.94 -3.83 0.58
CA GLY A 61 -21.15 -3.62 -0.23
C GLY A 61 -22.05 -4.83 -0.35
N GLY A 62 -21.62 -6.03 0.07
CA GLY A 62 -22.42 -7.24 0.11
C GLY A 62 -22.28 -8.15 -1.10
N ILE A 63 -21.09 -8.19 -1.71
CA ILE A 63 -20.77 -9.19 -2.75
C ILE A 63 -20.77 -10.61 -2.16
N GLN A 64 -21.03 -11.61 -2.98
CA GLN A 64 -21.01 -13.02 -2.54
C GLN A 64 -19.61 -13.43 -2.03
N ARG A 65 -19.53 -14.00 -0.82
CA ARG A 65 -18.27 -14.33 -0.12
C ARG A 65 -17.36 -15.29 -0.89
N TRP A 66 -17.93 -16.24 -1.64
CA TRP A 66 -17.13 -17.17 -2.43
C TRP A 66 -16.36 -16.48 -3.58
N LEU A 67 -16.93 -15.42 -4.15
CA LEU A 67 -16.28 -14.62 -5.18
C LEU A 67 -15.08 -13.84 -4.64
N VAL A 68 -15.17 -13.39 -3.38
CA VAL A 68 -14.05 -12.78 -2.67
C VAL A 68 -12.93 -13.79 -2.50
N ALA A 69 -13.26 -15.00 -2.03
CA ALA A 69 -12.27 -16.07 -1.87
C ALA A 69 -11.64 -16.47 -3.21
N ALA A 70 -12.44 -16.59 -4.27
CA ALA A 70 -11.96 -16.87 -5.62
C ALA A 70 -11.06 -15.73 -6.16
N GLY A 71 -11.45 -14.48 -5.93
CA GLY A 71 -10.65 -13.31 -6.33
C GLY A 71 -9.31 -13.24 -5.61
N LEU A 72 -9.30 -13.40 -4.28
CA LEU A 72 -8.07 -13.42 -3.49
C LEU A 72 -7.17 -14.61 -3.87
N GLY A 73 -7.77 -15.79 -4.08
CA GLY A 73 -7.04 -16.96 -4.57
C GLY A 73 -6.43 -16.72 -5.95
N GLY A 74 -7.18 -16.11 -6.87
CA GLY A 74 -6.69 -15.74 -8.20
C GLY A 74 -5.52 -14.76 -8.15
N VAL A 75 -5.62 -13.70 -7.33
CA VAL A 75 -4.52 -12.75 -7.13
C VAL A 75 -3.29 -13.43 -6.55
N GLY A 76 -3.46 -14.31 -5.56
CA GLY A 76 -2.36 -15.10 -4.98
C GLY A 76 -1.67 -15.99 -6.02
N ILE A 77 -2.44 -16.69 -6.85
CA ILE A 77 -1.91 -17.53 -7.94
C ILE A 77 -1.12 -16.67 -8.95
N VAL A 78 -1.68 -15.54 -9.38
CA VAL A 78 -1.02 -14.62 -10.33
C VAL A 78 0.28 -14.09 -9.74
N ALA A 79 0.28 -13.71 -8.44
CA ALA A 79 1.49 -13.24 -7.77
C ALA A 79 2.59 -14.31 -7.72
N VAL A 80 2.22 -15.55 -7.36
CA VAL A 80 3.18 -16.68 -7.34
C VAL A 80 3.69 -16.98 -8.74
N LEU A 81 2.82 -17.04 -9.75
CA LEU A 81 3.22 -17.24 -11.14
C LEU A 81 4.14 -16.12 -11.64
N TYR A 82 3.84 -14.86 -11.30
CA TYR A 82 4.69 -13.72 -11.65
C TYR A 82 6.10 -13.87 -11.09
N VAL A 83 6.22 -14.18 -9.79
CA VAL A 83 7.55 -14.41 -9.17
C VAL A 83 8.29 -15.56 -9.87
N GLN A 84 7.62 -16.69 -10.15
CA GLN A 84 8.23 -17.81 -10.85
C GLN A 84 8.68 -17.46 -12.28
N LEU A 85 7.90 -16.66 -13.00
CA LEU A 85 8.25 -16.23 -14.37
C LEU A 85 9.43 -15.25 -14.36
N VAL A 86 9.52 -14.40 -13.36
CA VAL A 86 10.70 -13.52 -13.15
C VAL A 86 11.93 -14.34 -12.80
N GLU A 87 11.83 -15.33 -11.91
CA GLU A 87 12.93 -16.23 -11.55
C GLU A 87 13.46 -17.04 -12.75
N LYS A 88 12.56 -17.48 -13.62
CA LYS A 88 12.93 -18.19 -14.87
C LYS A 88 13.50 -17.27 -15.95
N GLY A 89 13.60 -15.95 -15.70
CA GLY A 89 14.11 -14.97 -16.65
C GLY A 89 13.18 -14.67 -17.84
N ILE A 90 11.94 -15.15 -17.81
CA ILE A 90 10.94 -14.90 -18.86
C ILE A 90 10.45 -13.47 -18.82
N ILE A 91 10.28 -12.92 -17.59
CA ILE A 91 9.90 -11.53 -17.34
C ILE A 91 11.09 -10.81 -16.71
N GLN A 92 11.63 -9.83 -17.42
CA GLN A 92 12.73 -9.00 -16.89
C GLN A 92 12.24 -7.85 -16.01
N TYR A 93 11.00 -7.41 -16.21
CA TYR A 93 10.41 -6.32 -15.43
C TYR A 93 10.26 -6.71 -13.95
N GLY A 94 10.84 -5.91 -13.07
CA GLY A 94 10.82 -6.15 -11.62
C GLY A 94 11.84 -7.15 -11.09
N LYS A 95 12.68 -7.77 -11.96
CA LYS A 95 13.73 -8.69 -11.51
C LYS A 95 14.69 -8.01 -10.55
N GLY A 96 15.19 -6.83 -10.88
CA GLY A 96 16.07 -6.06 -10.00
C GLY A 96 15.43 -5.79 -8.62
N ARG A 97 14.12 -5.50 -8.56
CA ARG A 97 13.42 -5.28 -7.30
C ARG A 97 13.30 -6.54 -6.43
N ILE A 98 13.14 -7.71 -7.04
CA ILE A 98 13.08 -8.99 -6.33
C ILE A 98 14.48 -9.40 -5.86
N ASP A 99 15.49 -9.27 -6.70
CA ASP A 99 16.88 -9.60 -6.37
C ASP A 99 17.41 -8.70 -5.24
N THR A 100 17.18 -7.40 -5.31
CA THR A 100 17.56 -6.44 -4.27
C THR A 100 16.77 -6.61 -2.97
N TRP A 101 15.52 -7.07 -3.04
CA TRP A 101 14.73 -7.39 -1.86
C TRP A 101 15.24 -8.63 -1.11
N ARG A 102 15.70 -9.66 -1.86
CA ARG A 102 16.21 -10.91 -1.27
C ARG A 102 17.57 -10.74 -0.59
N ASP A 103 18.43 -9.95 -1.21
CA ASP A 103 19.77 -9.67 -0.68
C ASP A 103 20.12 -8.19 -0.89
N PRO A 104 19.61 -7.29 0.00
CA PRO A 104 19.79 -5.84 -0.14
C PRO A 104 21.25 -5.39 -0.09
N PHE A 105 22.12 -6.14 0.57
CA PHE A 105 23.53 -5.77 0.80
C PHE A 105 24.52 -6.39 -0.18
N ASN A 106 24.05 -7.04 -1.23
CA ASN A 106 24.92 -7.63 -2.25
C ASN A 106 25.64 -6.53 -3.06
N GLU A 107 26.95 -6.68 -3.20
CA GLU A 107 27.82 -5.71 -3.89
C GLU A 107 27.40 -5.42 -5.34
N ALA A 108 26.79 -6.41 -6.02
CA ALA A 108 26.38 -6.29 -7.42
C ALA A 108 25.35 -5.17 -7.66
N TRP A 109 24.49 -4.87 -6.70
CA TRP A 109 23.44 -3.84 -6.81
C TRP A 109 23.35 -2.88 -5.62
N PHE A 110 24.24 -3.02 -4.62
CA PHE A 110 24.24 -2.16 -3.44
C PHE A 110 24.35 -0.66 -3.80
N HIS A 111 25.18 -0.32 -4.79
CA HIS A 111 25.32 1.06 -5.28
C HIS A 111 24.37 1.44 -6.43
N GLY A 112 23.36 0.58 -6.74
CA GLY A 112 22.38 0.77 -7.80
C GLY A 112 20.95 0.56 -7.28
N ASP A 113 20.26 -0.41 -7.88
CA ASP A 113 18.84 -0.69 -7.59
C ASP A 113 18.57 -1.07 -6.11
N GLY A 114 19.57 -1.58 -5.40
CA GLY A 114 19.49 -1.94 -3.98
C GLY A 114 19.75 -0.80 -3.01
N TRP A 115 20.25 0.35 -3.49
CA TRP A 115 20.67 1.46 -2.64
C TRP A 115 19.57 1.95 -1.69
N GLN A 116 18.37 2.17 -2.22
CA GLN A 116 17.26 2.68 -1.44
C GLN A 116 16.85 1.77 -0.28
N ILE A 117 16.71 0.46 -0.54
CA ILE A 117 16.32 -0.50 0.52
C ILE A 117 17.44 -0.71 1.53
N SER A 118 18.70 -0.77 1.07
CA SER A 118 19.86 -0.93 1.96
C SER A 118 19.99 0.26 2.91
N GLN A 119 19.89 1.50 2.38
CA GLN A 119 19.98 2.70 3.21
C GLN A 119 18.79 2.83 4.17
N SER A 120 17.58 2.40 3.76
CA SER A 120 16.41 2.35 4.65
C SER A 120 16.64 1.40 5.83
N LEU A 121 17.19 0.21 5.58
CA LEU A 121 17.49 -0.77 6.63
C LEU A 121 18.62 -0.28 7.54
N ILE A 122 19.66 0.38 6.99
CA ILE A 122 20.73 1.00 7.77
C ILE A 122 20.17 2.11 8.67
N ALA A 123 19.28 2.97 8.13
CA ALA A 123 18.61 4.02 8.91
C ALA A 123 17.85 3.44 10.10
N ILE A 124 17.00 2.42 9.85
CA ILE A 124 16.24 1.74 10.91
C ILE A 124 17.18 1.14 11.96
N GLY A 125 18.25 0.45 11.50
CA GLY A 125 19.21 -0.19 12.41
C GLY A 125 20.01 0.80 13.25
N SER A 126 20.36 1.97 12.67
CA SER A 126 21.13 3.02 13.38
C SER A 126 20.33 3.76 14.45
N GLY A 127 19.00 3.79 14.33
CA GLY A 127 18.14 4.45 15.31
C GLY A 127 18.08 3.74 16.67
N GLY A 128 18.32 2.44 16.74
CA GLY A 128 18.27 1.70 18.00
C GLY A 128 16.93 1.86 18.74
N LEU A 129 16.94 1.85 20.07
CA LEU A 129 15.73 1.97 20.88
C LEU A 129 15.19 3.40 20.99
N LEU A 130 16.08 4.38 21.19
CA LEU A 130 15.73 5.77 21.53
C LEU A 130 15.94 6.76 20.38
N GLY A 131 16.53 6.32 19.27
CA GLY A 131 16.88 7.16 18.15
C GLY A 131 18.14 8.00 18.35
N VAL A 132 18.61 8.59 17.26
CA VAL A 132 19.77 9.51 17.28
C VAL A 132 19.39 10.95 17.67
N GLY A 133 18.09 11.23 17.78
CA GLY A 133 17.51 12.53 18.09
C GLY A 133 16.88 13.20 16.88
N LEU A 134 15.83 13.99 17.13
CA LEU A 134 15.11 14.75 16.11
C LEU A 134 16.05 15.67 15.33
N GLY A 135 15.95 15.64 14.00
CA GLY A 135 16.77 16.44 13.10
C GLY A 135 18.22 15.99 12.95
N LYS A 136 18.64 14.90 13.63
CA LYS A 136 20.03 14.41 13.63
C LYS A 136 20.21 13.16 12.76
N SER A 137 19.22 12.79 11.94
CA SER A 137 19.38 11.72 10.98
C SER A 137 20.56 11.97 10.06
N ARG A 138 21.42 10.96 9.90
CA ARG A 138 22.56 11.01 8.97
C ARG A 138 22.14 10.57 7.58
N GLN A 139 21.22 9.63 7.49
CA GLN A 139 20.75 9.07 6.23
C GLN A 139 19.91 10.06 5.41
N LYS A 140 19.24 11.01 6.08
CA LYS A 140 18.51 12.13 5.47
C LYS A 140 19.41 13.05 4.62
N PHE A 141 20.69 13.20 4.96
CA PHE A 141 21.62 14.06 4.24
C PHE A 141 22.45 13.23 3.25
N LEU A 142 22.01 13.14 1.97
CA LEU A 142 22.74 12.60 0.82
C LEU A 142 22.78 11.06 0.65
N TYR A 143 22.29 10.25 1.60
CA TYR A 143 22.38 8.79 1.49
C TYR A 143 21.07 8.12 1.08
N LEU A 144 19.92 8.61 1.56
CA LEU A 144 18.62 8.00 1.32
C LEU A 144 17.89 8.69 0.15
N PRO A 145 17.68 8.03 -0.99
CA PRO A 145 16.83 8.56 -2.04
C PRO A 145 15.39 8.70 -1.54
N GLU A 146 14.70 9.75 -1.99
CA GLU A 146 13.29 10.01 -1.65
C GLU A 146 13.01 10.00 -0.13
N GLU A 147 13.95 10.54 0.65
CA GLU A 147 13.86 10.59 2.12
C GLU A 147 12.60 11.29 2.63
N HIS A 148 12.08 12.26 1.86
CA HIS A 148 10.87 13.02 2.21
C HIS A 148 9.58 12.38 1.71
N ASN A 149 9.67 11.37 0.84
CA ASN A 149 8.52 10.70 0.22
C ASN A 149 8.37 9.27 0.73
N ASP A 150 8.96 8.31 0.00
CA ASP A 150 8.70 6.90 0.20
C ASP A 150 9.42 6.32 1.41
N CYS A 151 10.57 6.89 1.77
CA CYS A 151 11.43 6.39 2.86
C CYS A 151 11.31 7.19 4.16
N ILE A 152 10.34 8.09 4.29
CA ILE A 152 10.19 8.94 5.48
C ILE A 152 10.07 8.12 6.78
N PHE A 153 9.47 6.93 6.75
CA PHE A 153 9.37 6.06 7.91
C PHE A 153 10.73 5.55 8.39
N ALA A 154 11.70 5.31 7.48
CA ALA A 154 13.07 4.96 7.87
C ALA A 154 13.76 6.11 8.62
N VAL A 155 13.54 7.34 8.18
CA VAL A 155 14.04 8.55 8.88
C VAL A 155 13.40 8.68 10.27
N VAL A 156 12.09 8.43 10.38
CA VAL A 156 11.39 8.40 11.69
C VAL A 156 12.00 7.34 12.61
N CYS A 157 12.31 6.15 12.09
CA CYS A 157 12.97 5.10 12.86
C CYS A 157 14.40 5.50 13.29
N GLU A 158 15.16 6.17 12.43
CA GLU A 158 16.50 6.65 12.77
C GLU A 158 16.45 7.74 13.84
N GLU A 159 15.60 8.76 13.67
CA GLU A 159 15.54 9.91 14.58
C GLU A 159 14.91 9.61 15.93
N LEU A 160 13.80 8.84 15.96
CA LEU A 160 13.00 8.54 17.15
C LEU A 160 13.22 7.12 17.70
N GLY A 161 13.97 6.29 17.00
CA GLY A 161 14.22 4.91 17.38
C GLY A 161 12.99 4.01 17.31
N LEU A 162 13.13 2.80 17.85
CA LEU A 162 12.06 1.80 17.88
C LEU A 162 10.83 2.31 18.66
N ILE A 163 11.03 3.01 19.77
CA ILE A 163 9.94 3.53 20.59
C ILE A 163 9.13 4.54 19.78
N GLY A 164 9.77 5.50 19.10
CA GLY A 164 9.10 6.48 18.27
C GLY A 164 8.37 5.84 17.08
N ALA A 165 9.00 4.86 16.42
CA ALA A 165 8.37 4.09 15.35
C ALA A 165 7.12 3.36 15.83
N CYS A 166 7.17 2.71 17.01
CA CYS A 166 6.00 2.06 17.61
C CYS A 166 4.89 3.06 17.96
N VAL A 167 5.22 4.24 18.46
CA VAL A 167 4.23 5.30 18.74
C VAL A 167 3.55 5.74 17.43
N VAL A 168 4.30 5.98 16.37
CA VAL A 168 3.74 6.36 15.07
C VAL A 168 2.83 5.26 14.52
N MET A 169 3.27 4.00 14.56
CA MET A 169 2.44 2.86 14.13
C MET A 169 1.16 2.73 14.97
N LEU A 170 1.25 2.94 16.29
CA LEU A 170 0.09 2.95 17.17
C LEU A 170 -0.91 4.05 16.82
N LEU A 171 -0.43 5.27 16.52
CA LEU A 171 -1.30 6.37 16.11
C LEU A 171 -2.03 6.06 14.79
N PHE A 172 -1.35 5.46 13.80
CA PHE A 172 -2.01 4.98 12.58
C PHE A 172 -3.03 3.89 12.90
N ALA A 173 -2.69 2.92 13.74
CA ALA A 173 -3.63 1.86 14.13
C ALA A 173 -4.87 2.43 14.81
N LEU A 174 -4.72 3.38 15.73
CA LEU A 174 -5.84 4.06 16.40
C LEU A 174 -6.70 4.86 15.41
N LEU A 175 -6.08 5.58 14.48
CA LEU A 175 -6.79 6.31 13.42
C LEU A 175 -7.64 5.36 12.56
N ILE A 176 -7.05 4.26 12.11
CA ILE A 176 -7.69 3.26 11.27
C ILE A 176 -8.84 2.59 12.02
N LEU A 177 -8.61 2.13 13.25
CA LEU A 177 -9.63 1.52 14.09
C LEU A 177 -10.79 2.48 14.36
N ARG A 178 -10.47 3.75 14.68
CA ARG A 178 -11.49 4.77 14.92
C ARG A 178 -12.29 5.07 13.65
N GLY A 179 -11.64 5.13 12.50
CA GLY A 179 -12.31 5.32 11.22
C GLY A 179 -13.27 4.17 10.88
N PHE A 180 -12.85 2.93 11.03
CA PHE A 180 -13.76 1.77 10.85
C PHE A 180 -14.88 1.74 11.88
N TRP A 181 -14.61 2.14 13.13
CA TRP A 181 -15.66 2.27 14.14
C TRP A 181 -16.72 3.30 13.72
N ILE A 182 -16.31 4.46 13.19
CA ILE A 182 -17.22 5.47 12.64
C ILE A 182 -18.04 4.92 11.47
N ALA A 183 -17.39 4.15 10.57
CA ALA A 183 -18.07 3.52 9.45
C ALA A 183 -19.18 2.56 9.90
N LEU A 184 -18.94 1.78 10.95
CA LEU A 184 -19.94 0.86 11.51
C LEU A 184 -21.13 1.56 12.17
N HIS A 185 -20.96 2.80 12.62
CA HIS A 185 -22.01 3.61 13.29
C HIS A 185 -22.58 4.70 12.38
N ALA A 186 -22.24 4.71 11.10
CA ALA A 186 -22.78 5.66 10.14
C ALA A 186 -24.29 5.44 9.94
N LYS A 187 -25.05 6.53 9.85
CA LYS A 187 -26.52 6.48 9.73
C LYS A 187 -27.01 5.98 8.37
N ASP A 188 -26.21 6.17 7.34
CA ASP A 188 -26.54 5.83 5.97
C ASP A 188 -25.48 4.95 5.31
N ARG A 189 -25.90 4.17 4.32
CA ARG A 189 -25.04 3.21 3.63
C ARG A 189 -23.95 3.89 2.76
N PHE A 190 -24.26 5.08 2.26
CA PHE A 190 -23.28 5.87 1.50
C PHE A 190 -22.13 6.31 2.40
N GLY A 191 -22.43 6.89 3.57
CA GLY A 191 -21.44 7.32 4.55
C GLY A 191 -20.60 6.14 5.06
N THR A 192 -21.24 5.00 5.36
CA THR A 192 -20.50 3.76 5.71
C THR A 192 -19.46 3.42 4.65
N LEU A 193 -19.88 3.29 3.38
CA LEU A 193 -19.00 2.90 2.27
C LEU A 193 -17.92 3.95 1.99
N MET A 194 -18.26 5.22 2.11
CA MET A 194 -17.31 6.32 1.94
C MET A 194 -16.17 6.22 2.97
N VAL A 195 -16.53 6.11 4.25
CA VAL A 195 -15.53 6.01 5.32
C VAL A 195 -14.73 4.72 5.21
N VAL A 196 -15.37 3.59 4.89
CA VAL A 196 -14.64 2.32 4.63
C VAL A 196 -13.64 2.49 3.50
N GLY A 197 -14.04 3.10 2.39
CA GLY A 197 -13.14 3.30 1.25
C GLY A 197 -11.93 4.15 1.60
N ILE A 198 -12.14 5.28 2.29
CA ILE A 198 -11.05 6.18 2.72
C ILE A 198 -10.13 5.46 3.73
N MET A 199 -10.69 4.81 4.75
CA MET A 199 -9.90 4.12 5.76
C MET A 199 -9.13 2.93 5.17
N THR A 200 -9.70 2.22 4.23
CA THR A 200 -9.00 1.14 3.52
C THR A 200 -7.83 1.67 2.72
N LEU A 201 -8.00 2.78 2.02
CA LEU A 201 -6.92 3.42 1.26
C LEU A 201 -5.76 3.81 2.18
N ILE A 202 -6.05 4.52 3.28
CA ILE A 202 -5.05 4.92 4.28
C ILE A 202 -4.37 3.69 4.89
N SER A 203 -5.15 2.65 5.23
CA SER A 203 -4.61 1.41 5.81
C SER A 203 -3.66 0.70 4.87
N LEU A 204 -4.05 0.54 3.60
CA LEU A 204 -3.21 -0.10 2.58
C LEU A 204 -1.93 0.71 2.32
N GLN A 205 -2.05 2.04 2.19
CA GLN A 205 -0.90 2.92 2.00
C GLN A 205 0.09 2.81 3.17
N THR A 206 -0.39 2.92 4.40
CA THR A 206 0.43 2.83 5.61
C THR A 206 1.11 1.46 5.72
N PHE A 207 0.33 0.38 5.55
CA PHE A 207 0.85 -0.98 5.65
C PHE A 207 1.92 -1.26 4.58
N LEU A 208 1.63 -0.92 3.31
CA LEU A 208 2.55 -1.16 2.20
C LEU A 208 3.84 -0.33 2.33
N ASN A 209 3.75 0.95 2.73
CA ASN A 209 4.94 1.77 2.96
C ASN A 209 5.83 1.18 4.06
N ILE A 210 5.26 0.88 5.23
CA ILE A 210 6.02 0.29 6.35
C ILE A 210 6.61 -1.05 5.94
N ALA A 211 5.86 -1.92 5.24
CA ALA A 211 6.34 -3.22 4.79
C ALA A 211 7.49 -3.11 3.77
N VAL A 212 7.47 -2.12 2.88
CA VAL A 212 8.57 -1.84 1.94
C VAL A 212 9.81 -1.36 2.68
N VAL A 213 9.65 -0.33 3.52
CA VAL A 213 10.77 0.31 4.22
C VAL A 213 11.46 -0.64 5.20
N THR A 214 10.70 -1.57 5.80
CA THR A 214 11.24 -2.63 6.67
C THR A 214 11.74 -3.87 5.93
N GLY A 215 11.69 -3.88 4.59
CA GLY A 215 12.17 -4.99 3.77
C GLY A 215 11.28 -6.23 3.79
N LEU A 216 10.02 -6.15 4.26
CA LEU A 216 9.08 -7.28 4.25
C LEU A 216 8.57 -7.60 2.84
N ILE A 217 8.48 -6.59 1.98
CA ILE A 217 8.06 -6.72 0.58
C ILE A 217 9.00 -5.91 -0.33
N PRO A 218 9.09 -6.24 -1.63
CA PRO A 218 9.89 -5.49 -2.58
C PRO A 218 9.47 -4.02 -2.69
N ALA A 219 10.41 -3.14 -3.04
CA ALA A 219 10.19 -1.70 -3.18
C ALA A 219 9.06 -1.39 -4.17
N THR A 220 8.08 -0.57 -3.74
CA THR A 220 6.90 -0.22 -4.53
C THR A 220 6.69 1.27 -4.76
N GLY A 221 7.41 2.16 -4.07
CA GLY A 221 7.28 3.61 -4.24
C GLY A 221 5.95 4.17 -3.73
N ILE A 222 5.47 3.70 -2.59
CA ILE A 222 4.24 4.20 -1.96
C ILE A 222 4.62 5.16 -0.83
N SER A 223 4.08 6.38 -0.88
CA SER A 223 4.26 7.39 0.16
C SER A 223 3.46 7.07 1.42
N LEU A 224 3.98 7.47 2.59
CA LEU A 224 3.29 7.32 3.87
C LEU A 224 2.26 8.46 4.03
N PRO A 225 0.96 8.17 4.28
CA PRO A 225 -0.03 9.22 4.47
C PRO A 225 0.35 10.17 5.60
N PHE A 226 0.07 11.47 5.43
CA PHE A 226 0.32 12.55 6.40
C PHE A 226 1.79 12.86 6.72
N PHE A 227 2.73 11.99 6.40
CA PHE A 227 4.15 12.18 6.67
C PHE A 227 4.96 12.57 5.43
N SER A 228 4.61 11.99 4.29
CA SER A 228 5.36 12.20 3.05
C SER A 228 5.11 13.58 2.45
N TYR A 229 6.16 14.22 1.96
CA TYR A 229 6.12 15.49 1.27
C TYR A 229 5.82 15.26 -0.22
N GLY A 230 4.54 15.11 -0.55
CA GLY A 230 4.10 14.92 -1.93
C GLY A 230 2.66 15.36 -2.12
N GLY A 231 2.33 15.93 -3.28
CA GLY A 231 0.97 16.38 -3.58
C GLY A 231 -0.08 15.26 -3.49
N THR A 232 0.32 14.02 -3.75
CA THR A 232 -0.51 12.81 -3.62
C THR A 232 -0.68 12.33 -2.18
N ALA A 233 0.19 12.73 -1.25
CA ALA A 233 0.06 12.40 0.16
C ALA A 233 -0.92 13.30 0.91
N LEU A 234 -1.25 14.47 0.31
CA LEU A 234 -2.17 15.47 0.86
C LEU A 234 -3.55 15.45 0.19
N ALA A 235 -3.71 14.77 -0.95
CA ALA A 235 -4.95 14.68 -1.73
C ALA A 235 -5.75 13.42 -1.41
#